data_e7e2039abde7e82d89d83243f2f24713
#
_entry.id   e7e2039abde7e82d89d83243f2f24713
#
_cell.length_a   1.000
_cell.length_b   1.000
_cell.length_c   1.000
_cell.angle_alpha   90.00
_cell.angle_beta   90.00
_cell.angle_gamma   90.00
#
_symmetry.space_group_name_H-M   'P 1'
#
loop_
_entity.id
_entity.type
_entity.pdbx_description
1 polymer ?
#
loop_
_entity_poly.entity_id
_entity_poly.type
_entity_poly.pdbx_seq_one_letter_code
_entity_poly.pdbx_strand_id
1 'polypeptide(L)'
;DTGINLLCQTGQTDNTARLSDADLDALLDTALHTTDQATSTAAYKEAYEKISALCPYVAINGLSYYDLYNKKIKNLDTAPLYDFVKALDKATIE
;
A
#
# COMPACT_ATOMS: atom_id res chain seq x y z
N ASP A 1 -7.28 -0.24 1.57
CA ASP A 1 -6.69 0.89 0.87
C ASP A 1 -5.20 0.65 0.67
N THR A 2 -4.77 0.64 -0.57
CA THR A 2 -3.36 0.40 -0.95
C THR A 2 -2.54 1.69 -1.02
N GLY A 3 -3.15 2.84 -0.78
CA GLY A 3 -2.52 4.15 -0.96
C GLY A 3 -2.32 4.58 -2.42
N ILE A 4 -2.68 3.73 -3.37
CA ILE A 4 -2.48 4.01 -4.80
C ILE A 4 -3.31 5.21 -5.28
N ASN A 5 -4.44 5.48 -4.65
CA ASN A 5 -5.26 6.64 -4.92
C ASN A 5 -4.48 7.94 -4.68
N LEU A 6 -3.70 8.02 -3.59
CA LEU A 6 -2.89 9.20 -3.27
C LEU A 6 -1.80 9.46 -4.32
N LEU A 7 -1.25 8.38 -4.90
CA LEU A 7 -0.16 8.45 -5.87
C LEU A 7 -0.61 8.71 -7.31
N CYS A 8 -1.80 8.23 -7.68
CA CYS A 8 -2.19 8.16 -9.09
C CYS A 8 -3.47 8.93 -9.44
N GLN A 9 -4.32 9.29 -8.48
CA GLN A 9 -5.56 10.00 -8.75
C GLN A 9 -5.31 11.48 -8.98
N THR A 10 -6.04 12.07 -9.91
CA THR A 10 -5.92 13.48 -10.27
C THR A 10 -6.09 14.40 -9.05
N GLY A 11 -5.22 15.36 -8.88
CA GLY A 11 -5.28 16.37 -7.82
C GLY A 11 -4.82 15.90 -6.44
N GLN A 12 -4.42 14.65 -6.26
CA GLN A 12 -3.89 14.16 -4.99
C GLN A 12 -2.48 14.71 -4.70
N THR A 13 -2.19 14.92 -3.42
CA THR A 13 -0.94 15.56 -2.96
C THR A 13 0.32 14.76 -3.31
N ASP A 14 0.20 13.44 -3.30
CA ASP A 14 1.33 12.54 -3.53
C ASP A 14 1.46 12.11 -5.01
N ASN A 15 0.57 12.62 -5.87
CA ASN A 15 0.63 12.41 -7.33
C ASN A 15 1.74 13.28 -7.94
N THR A 16 2.99 12.95 -7.63
CA THR A 16 4.18 13.68 -8.11
C THR A 16 4.40 13.53 -9.61
N ALA A 17 3.90 12.46 -10.20
CA ALA A 17 3.91 12.26 -11.66
C ALA A 17 2.90 13.17 -12.39
N ARG A 18 2.03 13.86 -11.65
CA ARG A 18 0.95 14.70 -12.20
C ARG A 18 0.05 13.95 -13.18
N LEU A 19 -0.19 12.68 -12.89
CA LEU A 19 -1.09 11.86 -13.68
C LEU A 19 -2.50 12.46 -13.62
N SER A 20 -3.15 12.54 -14.77
CA SER A 20 -4.52 13.03 -14.90
C SER A 20 -5.21 12.23 -15.97
N ASP A 21 -6.05 11.29 -15.55
CA ASP A 21 -6.78 10.37 -16.42
C ASP A 21 -8.14 10.08 -15.78
N ALA A 22 -9.21 10.53 -16.44
CA ALA A 22 -10.55 10.48 -15.89
C ALA A 22 -11.08 9.03 -15.71
N ASP A 23 -10.69 8.11 -16.58
CA ASP A 23 -11.12 6.70 -16.45
C ASP A 23 -10.39 6.04 -15.27
N LEU A 24 -9.10 6.35 -15.07
CA LEU A 24 -8.36 5.88 -13.92
C LEU A 24 -8.95 6.43 -12.62
N ASP A 25 -9.28 7.72 -12.59
CA ASP A 25 -9.91 8.36 -11.44
C ASP A 25 -11.24 7.66 -11.07
N ALA A 26 -12.07 7.33 -12.07
CA ALA A 26 -13.32 6.62 -11.86
C ALA A 26 -13.13 5.20 -11.32
N LEU A 27 -12.13 4.47 -11.82
CA LEU A 27 -11.77 3.13 -11.32
C LEU A 27 -11.30 3.20 -9.86
N LEU A 28 -10.40 4.11 -9.54
CA LEU A 28 -9.88 4.30 -8.19
C LEU A 28 -10.97 4.75 -7.21
N ASP A 29 -11.87 5.63 -7.63
CA ASP A 29 -13.02 6.07 -6.83
C ASP A 29 -13.98 4.89 -6.55
N THR A 30 -14.32 4.12 -7.58
CA THR A 30 -15.14 2.91 -7.43
C THR A 30 -14.50 1.91 -6.47
N ALA A 31 -13.20 1.65 -6.62
CA ALA A 31 -12.46 0.70 -5.80
C ALA A 31 -12.44 1.10 -4.32
N LEU A 32 -12.34 2.41 -4.04
CA LEU A 32 -12.23 2.95 -2.68
C LEU A 32 -13.59 3.02 -1.97
N HIS A 33 -14.66 3.37 -2.68
CA HIS A 33 -15.96 3.69 -2.06
C HIS A 33 -16.98 2.56 -2.12
N THR A 34 -16.77 1.51 -2.92
CA THR A 34 -17.68 0.37 -2.93
C THR A 34 -17.55 -0.46 -1.65
N THR A 35 -18.68 -0.97 -1.16
CA THR A 35 -18.72 -1.94 -0.04
C THR A 35 -18.63 -3.38 -0.53
N ASP A 36 -18.79 -3.63 -1.83
CA ASP A 36 -18.66 -4.96 -2.43
C ASP A 36 -17.20 -5.28 -2.73
N GLN A 37 -16.69 -6.30 -2.06
CA GLN A 37 -15.29 -6.73 -2.17
C GLN A 37 -14.92 -7.19 -3.59
N ALA A 38 -15.85 -7.85 -4.29
CA ALA A 38 -15.58 -8.33 -5.64
C ALA A 38 -15.44 -7.15 -6.62
N THR A 39 -16.35 -6.18 -6.54
CA THR A 39 -16.30 -4.94 -7.31
C THR A 39 -15.04 -4.13 -7.01
N SER A 40 -14.67 -3.97 -5.74
CA SER A 40 -13.44 -3.28 -5.34
C SER A 40 -12.20 -3.95 -5.94
N THR A 41 -12.11 -5.27 -5.85
CA THR A 41 -10.98 -6.04 -6.39
C THR A 41 -10.89 -5.92 -7.91
N ALA A 42 -12.01 -5.99 -8.62
CA ALA A 42 -12.05 -5.84 -10.07
C ALA A 42 -11.61 -4.44 -10.50
N ALA A 43 -12.13 -3.39 -9.84
CA ALA A 43 -11.76 -2.01 -10.13
C ALA A 43 -10.29 -1.72 -9.87
N TYR A 44 -9.72 -2.21 -8.75
CA TYR A 44 -8.27 -2.10 -8.51
C TYR A 44 -7.45 -2.83 -9.56
N LYS A 45 -7.86 -4.03 -9.99
CA LYS A 45 -7.15 -4.77 -11.03
C LYS A 45 -7.07 -3.97 -12.33
N GLU A 46 -8.19 -3.44 -12.79
CA GLU A 46 -8.24 -2.60 -14.01
C GLU A 46 -7.42 -1.31 -13.82
N ALA A 47 -7.49 -0.68 -12.64
CA ALA A 47 -6.69 0.49 -12.34
C ALA A 47 -5.18 0.19 -12.39
N TYR A 48 -4.72 -0.93 -11.84
CA TYR A 48 -3.31 -1.33 -11.90
C TYR A 48 -2.85 -1.64 -13.33
N GLU A 49 -3.68 -2.29 -14.13
CA GLU A 49 -3.38 -2.53 -15.56
C GLU A 49 -3.20 -1.20 -16.30
N LYS A 50 -4.10 -0.24 -16.05
CA LYS A 50 -4.02 1.11 -16.64
C LYS A 50 -2.81 1.91 -16.16
N ILE A 51 -2.51 1.90 -14.86
CA ILE A 51 -1.32 2.53 -14.29
C ILE A 51 -0.05 1.93 -14.90
N SER A 52 -0.01 0.61 -15.05
CA SER A 52 1.12 -0.08 -15.69
C SER A 52 1.32 0.36 -17.14
N ALA A 53 0.23 0.52 -17.89
CA ALA A 53 0.28 0.99 -19.29
C ALA A 53 0.73 2.46 -19.39
N LEU A 54 0.26 3.33 -18.48
CA LEU A 54 0.64 4.74 -18.42
C LEU A 54 2.06 4.96 -17.89
N CYS A 55 2.59 4.00 -17.11
CA CYS A 55 3.94 4.00 -16.57
C CYS A 55 4.36 5.30 -15.87
N PRO A 56 3.57 5.86 -14.93
CA PRO A 56 3.90 7.12 -14.26
C PRO A 56 5.11 7.01 -13.33
N TYR A 57 5.41 5.80 -12.88
CA TYR A 57 6.50 5.49 -11.96
C TYR A 57 7.29 4.27 -12.43
N VAL A 58 8.59 4.30 -12.21
CA VAL A 58 9.48 3.16 -12.44
C VAL A 58 10.09 2.78 -11.10
N ALA A 59 9.81 1.56 -10.64
CA ALA A 59 10.42 1.03 -9.43
C ALA A 59 11.90 0.72 -9.68
N ILE A 60 12.80 1.35 -8.91
CA ILE A 60 14.25 1.15 -9.02
C ILE A 60 14.71 0.10 -8.00
N ASN A 61 14.21 0.19 -6.77
CA ASN A 61 14.55 -0.75 -5.69
C ASN A 61 13.43 -0.85 -4.67
N GLY A 62 13.47 -1.90 -3.86
CA GLY A 62 12.68 -2.02 -2.64
C GLY A 62 13.56 -1.76 -1.42
N LEU A 63 13.01 -1.05 -0.44
CA LEU A 63 13.69 -0.85 0.84
C LEU A 63 13.40 -2.03 1.78
N SER A 64 14.46 -2.51 2.44
CA SER A 64 14.31 -3.43 3.56
C SER A 64 14.48 -2.66 4.87
N TYR A 65 13.58 -2.91 5.79
CA TYR A 65 13.64 -2.34 7.13
C TYR A 65 14.09 -3.42 8.10
N TYR A 66 14.89 -3.04 9.07
CA TYR A 66 15.47 -3.94 10.05
C TYR A 66 15.20 -3.41 11.45
N ASP A 67 14.60 -4.24 12.28
CA ASP A 67 14.46 -3.99 13.70
C ASP A 67 15.57 -4.75 14.45
N LEU A 68 16.34 -4.03 15.27
CA LEU A 68 17.38 -4.59 16.10
C LEU A 68 16.90 -4.65 17.55
N TYR A 69 16.86 -5.84 18.10
CA TYR A 69 16.47 -6.03 19.49
C TYR A 69 17.33 -7.10 20.19
N ASN A 70 17.31 -7.09 21.50
CA ASN A 70 18.08 -8.04 22.29
C ASN A 70 17.57 -9.47 22.05
N LYS A 71 18.48 -10.42 21.83
CA LYS A 71 18.17 -11.85 21.59
C LYS A 71 17.36 -12.54 22.69
N LYS A 72 17.32 -11.95 23.90
CA LYS A 72 16.50 -12.41 25.01
C LYS A 72 15.02 -12.08 24.85
N ILE A 73 14.68 -11.14 23.96
CA ILE A 73 13.30 -10.82 23.64
C ILE A 73 12.84 -11.80 22.55
N LYS A 74 11.75 -12.49 22.81
CA LYS A 74 11.16 -13.47 21.90
C LYS A 74 9.81 -12.97 21.37
N ASN A 75 9.37 -13.54 20.25
CA ASN A 75 8.07 -13.28 19.63
C ASN A 75 7.88 -11.87 19.03
N LEU A 76 8.93 -11.07 18.86
CA LEU A 76 8.85 -9.81 18.10
C LEU A 76 8.87 -10.03 16.58
N ASP A 77 9.36 -11.16 16.11
CA ASP A 77 9.38 -11.56 14.69
C ASP A 77 7.98 -11.79 14.09
N THR A 78 6.95 -11.84 14.95
CA THR A 78 5.54 -11.92 14.54
C THR A 78 4.93 -10.54 14.24
N ALA A 79 5.70 -9.46 14.40
CA ALA A 79 5.22 -8.11 14.17
C ALA A 79 4.84 -7.88 12.70
N PRO A 80 3.74 -7.18 12.43
CA PRO A 80 3.46 -6.66 11.11
C PRO A 80 4.54 -5.67 10.66
N LEU A 81 4.74 -5.57 9.36
CA LEU A 81 5.65 -4.59 8.79
C LEU A 81 5.38 -3.18 9.35
N TYR A 82 6.41 -2.48 9.80
CA TYR A 82 6.39 -1.15 10.42
C TYR A 82 5.69 -1.02 11.78
N ASP A 83 5.29 -2.11 12.40
CA ASP A 83 4.50 -2.02 13.64
C ASP A 83 4.86 -3.11 14.65
N PHE A 84 6.12 -3.10 15.11
CA PHE A 84 6.56 -4.03 16.14
C PHE A 84 5.78 -3.86 17.47
N VAL A 85 5.17 -2.69 17.69
CA VAL A 85 4.36 -2.42 18.89
C VAL A 85 3.19 -3.39 19.00
N LYS A 86 2.62 -3.84 17.88
CA LYS A 86 1.55 -4.83 17.85
C LYS A 86 1.97 -6.23 18.28
N ALA A 87 3.25 -6.51 18.34
CA ALA A 87 3.77 -7.78 18.83
C ALA A 87 4.21 -7.73 20.30
N LEU A 88 4.22 -6.55 20.92
CA LEU A 88 4.67 -6.41 22.32
C LEU A 88 3.81 -7.17 23.32
N ASP A 89 2.52 -7.37 23.03
CA ASP A 89 1.62 -8.19 23.85
C ASP A 89 2.01 -9.67 23.90
N LYS A 90 2.77 -10.13 22.92
CA LYS A 90 3.28 -11.50 22.80
C LYS A 90 4.76 -11.62 23.16
N ALA A 91 5.44 -10.49 23.31
CA ALA A 91 6.86 -10.48 23.60
C ALA A 91 7.14 -11.04 24.99
N THR A 92 8.18 -11.88 25.09
CA THR A 92 8.66 -12.43 26.35
C THR A 92 10.16 -12.19 26.49
N ILE A 93 10.64 -12.16 27.71
CA ILE A 93 12.07 -12.01 28.01
C ILE A 93 12.55 -13.32 28.65
N GLU A 94 13.58 -13.90 28.06
CA GLU A 94 14.26 -15.11 28.58
C GLU A 94 15.67 -14.80 29.07
#